data_8754c4e53644354abd1977513afdb6da
#
_entry.id   8754c4e53644354abd1977513afdb6da
#
_cell.length_a   1.000
_cell.length_b   1.000
_cell.length_c   1.000
_cell.angle_alpha   90.00
_cell.angle_beta   90.00
_cell.angle_gamma   90.00
#
_symmetry.space_group_name_H-M   'P 1'
#
loop_
_entity.id
_entity.type
_entity.pdbx_description
1 polymer ?
#
loop_
_entity_poly.entity_id
_entity_poly.type
_entity_poly.pdbx_seq_one_letter_code
_entity_poly.pdbx_strand_id
1 'polypeptide(L)'
;MGRPSWPGCRARKTSRQNEPDPYSSLSTWVATRGQMETITSRNNPKVKQARALRQRKARDENQAFLVEGIHHVGAAAEAGAELLEIFYAPDYLKSSFGLTLVESQAARGVPCYATTTEVFDSLADKDNPQGLLAVVAQRRVELHDLNPENFPWAVALVAAQDPGNLGAILRTIDAVGSSGLLLLEGGVDAYHPAAVRASLGAIFWRPVVTASFAEFGAWAQRNAYTIYGASARGSLDYRQVERYAQPLILLLGSEREGLAPDQAVICDEVLRLPMKGHVTSLNMAVAAGVLLYGIFDKRR
;
A
#
# COMPACT_ATOMS: atom_id res chain seq x y z
N MET A 1 -9.58 26.83 25.28
CA MET A 1 -9.27 26.88 23.85
C MET A 1 -9.84 25.62 23.18
N GLY A 2 -10.89 25.78 22.37
CA GLY A 2 -11.77 24.75 21.91
C GLY A 2 -11.17 23.88 20.76
N ARG A 3 -11.48 22.60 20.79
CA ARG A 3 -11.18 21.67 19.68
C ARG A 3 -12.10 21.99 18.49
N PRO A 4 -11.61 21.95 17.24
CA PRO A 4 -12.49 22.12 16.08
C PRO A 4 -13.37 20.89 15.90
N SER A 5 -14.68 21.10 15.79
CA SER A 5 -15.70 20.11 15.49
C SER A 5 -15.77 19.88 13.99
N TRP A 6 -15.67 18.62 13.54
CA TRP A 6 -15.97 18.21 12.17
C TRP A 6 -17.48 18.17 11.95
N PRO A 7 -18.04 18.73 10.89
CA PRO A 7 -19.46 18.61 10.58
C PRO A 7 -19.74 17.25 9.93
N GLY A 8 -20.56 16.41 10.57
CA GLY A 8 -21.12 15.22 9.93
C GLY A 8 -21.44 14.02 10.79
N CYS A 9 -21.24 14.02 12.09
CA CYS A 9 -21.63 12.88 12.93
C CYS A 9 -22.76 13.29 13.89
N ARG A 10 -24.03 13.16 13.41
CA ARG A 10 -25.18 13.19 14.34
C ARG A 10 -25.31 11.81 14.98
N ALA A 11 -24.96 11.71 16.24
CA ALA A 11 -25.30 10.57 17.07
C ALA A 11 -26.83 10.44 17.19
N ARG A 12 -27.41 9.42 16.55
CA ARG A 12 -28.76 8.94 16.87
C ARG A 12 -28.67 8.17 18.19
N LYS A 13 -29.25 8.70 19.23
CA LYS A 13 -29.61 7.92 20.42
C LYS A 13 -30.75 6.97 20.02
N THR A 14 -30.42 5.70 19.76
CA THR A 14 -31.40 4.62 19.73
C THR A 14 -31.24 3.80 21.00
N SER A 15 -32.37 3.56 21.64
CA SER A 15 -32.55 2.75 22.85
C SER A 15 -31.94 1.37 22.64
N ARG A 16 -30.99 0.98 23.52
CA ARG A 16 -30.51 -0.39 23.65
C ARG A 16 -31.64 -1.27 24.18
N GLN A 17 -32.27 -2.02 23.30
CA GLN A 17 -33.05 -3.20 23.65
C GLN A 17 -32.67 -4.30 22.68
N ASN A 18 -32.09 -5.39 23.21
CA ASN A 18 -31.85 -6.68 22.56
C ASN A 18 -30.98 -6.67 21.28
N GLU A 19 -29.72 -6.26 21.38
CA GLU A 19 -28.71 -6.77 20.43
C GLU A 19 -28.29 -8.17 20.90
N PRO A 20 -28.35 -9.20 20.03
CA PRO A 20 -27.82 -10.51 20.37
C PRO A 20 -26.32 -10.42 20.63
N ASP A 21 -25.85 -11.10 21.67
CA ASP A 21 -24.45 -11.22 22.05
C ASP A 21 -23.63 -11.62 20.80
N PRO A 22 -22.65 -10.81 20.35
CA PRO A 22 -21.85 -11.14 19.17
C PRO A 22 -20.98 -12.39 19.37
N TYR A 23 -20.89 -12.92 20.59
CA TYR A 23 -20.15 -14.14 20.92
C TYR A 23 -21.02 -15.41 20.96
N SER A 24 -22.35 -15.29 20.83
CA SER A 24 -23.24 -16.46 20.81
C SER A 24 -23.13 -17.30 19.52
N SER A 25 -22.54 -16.76 18.45
CA SER A 25 -22.33 -17.47 17.18
C SER A 25 -21.12 -18.41 17.15
N LEU A 26 -20.16 -18.28 18.08
CA LEU A 26 -18.98 -19.13 18.15
C LEU A 26 -19.33 -20.61 18.39
N SER A 27 -20.41 -20.90 19.12
CA SER A 27 -20.87 -22.28 19.35
C SER A 27 -21.52 -22.92 18.12
N THR A 28 -22.15 -22.12 17.28
CA THR A 28 -22.85 -22.59 16.07
C THR A 28 -21.84 -22.91 14.94
N TRP A 29 -20.71 -22.20 14.89
CA TRP A 29 -19.67 -22.44 13.87
C TRP A 29 -18.85 -23.72 14.14
N VAL A 30 -18.67 -24.08 15.44
CA VAL A 30 -18.08 -25.38 15.82
C VAL A 30 -18.98 -26.53 15.37
N ALA A 31 -20.30 -26.33 15.31
CA ALA A 31 -21.27 -27.33 14.87
C ALA A 31 -21.43 -27.42 13.35
N THR A 32 -21.14 -26.31 12.57
CA THR A 32 -21.21 -26.27 11.12
C THR A 32 -19.86 -26.59 10.45
N ARG A 33 -18.88 -27.15 11.16
CA ARG A 33 -17.67 -27.81 10.62
C ARG A 33 -17.96 -29.04 9.75
N GLY A 34 -19.16 -29.11 9.19
CA GLY A 34 -19.53 -30.05 8.14
C GLY A 34 -18.75 -29.70 6.87
N GLN A 35 -17.53 -30.29 6.74
CA GLN A 35 -16.85 -30.55 5.47
C GLN A 35 -16.29 -29.36 4.68
N MET A 36 -15.60 -28.43 5.29
CA MET A 36 -14.51 -27.75 4.55
C MET A 36 -13.27 -28.67 4.64
N GLU A 37 -13.06 -29.42 3.57
CA GLU A 37 -11.93 -30.35 3.46
C GLU A 37 -10.63 -29.57 3.58
N THR A 38 -9.84 -29.86 4.62
CA THR A 38 -8.56 -29.16 4.84
C THR A 38 -7.58 -29.56 3.74
N ILE A 39 -6.97 -28.59 3.09
CA ILE A 39 -5.93 -28.84 2.10
C ILE A 39 -4.68 -29.37 2.83
N THR A 40 -4.36 -30.63 2.58
CA THR A 40 -3.23 -31.33 3.21
C THR A 40 -2.03 -31.51 2.28
N SER A 41 -2.17 -31.17 0.99
CA SER A 41 -1.13 -31.36 -0.01
C SER A 41 -0.57 -30.05 -0.56
N ARG A 42 0.75 -29.86 -0.47
CA ARG A 42 1.47 -28.76 -1.14
C ARG A 42 1.34 -28.79 -2.67
N ASN A 43 0.88 -29.93 -3.23
CA ASN A 43 0.65 -30.11 -4.65
C ASN A 43 -0.77 -29.74 -5.10
N ASN A 44 -1.66 -29.36 -4.18
CA ASN A 44 -2.98 -28.88 -4.52
C ASN A 44 -2.89 -27.73 -5.54
N PRO A 45 -3.70 -27.71 -6.62
CA PRO A 45 -3.66 -26.69 -7.66
C PRO A 45 -3.80 -25.27 -7.12
N LYS A 46 -4.67 -25.03 -6.14
CA LYS A 46 -4.88 -23.73 -5.49
C LYS A 46 -3.62 -23.25 -4.76
N VAL A 47 -2.96 -24.14 -4.04
CA VAL A 47 -1.71 -23.84 -3.33
C VAL A 47 -0.59 -23.54 -4.34
N LYS A 48 -0.51 -24.29 -5.46
CA LYS A 48 0.47 -24.00 -6.52
C LYS A 48 0.24 -22.65 -7.17
N GLN A 49 -1.01 -22.31 -7.49
CA GLN A 49 -1.38 -21.01 -8.06
C GLN A 49 -1.04 -19.86 -7.12
N ALA A 50 -1.46 -19.93 -5.86
CA ALA A 50 -1.13 -18.92 -4.86
C ALA A 50 0.39 -18.76 -4.69
N ARG A 51 1.13 -19.87 -4.55
CA ARG A 51 2.59 -19.84 -4.41
C ARG A 51 3.31 -19.24 -5.62
N ALA A 52 2.78 -19.45 -6.85
CA ALA A 52 3.35 -18.86 -8.06
C ALA A 52 3.37 -17.32 -8.01
N LEU A 53 2.43 -16.68 -7.28
CA LEU A 53 2.36 -15.23 -7.10
C LEU A 53 3.55 -14.63 -6.33
N ARG A 54 4.45 -15.44 -5.79
CA ARG A 54 5.75 -14.97 -5.30
C ARG A 54 6.63 -14.45 -6.44
N GLN A 55 6.43 -14.95 -7.67
CA GLN A 55 7.15 -14.49 -8.85
C GLN A 55 6.41 -13.33 -9.52
N ARG A 56 7.16 -12.28 -9.91
CA ARG A 56 6.60 -11.09 -10.58
C ARG A 56 5.79 -11.47 -11.82
N LYS A 57 6.33 -12.33 -12.68
CA LYS A 57 5.66 -12.78 -13.89
C LYS A 57 4.25 -13.33 -13.61
N ALA A 58 4.10 -14.17 -12.59
CA ALA A 58 2.80 -14.72 -12.24
C ALA A 58 1.84 -13.64 -11.69
N ARG A 59 2.34 -12.64 -10.93
CA ARG A 59 1.53 -11.51 -10.49
C ARG A 59 1.02 -10.68 -11.65
N ASP A 60 1.89 -10.41 -12.62
CA ASP A 60 1.55 -9.61 -13.80
C ASP A 60 0.54 -10.36 -14.70
N GLU A 61 0.72 -11.68 -14.91
CA GLU A 61 -0.19 -12.51 -15.70
C GLU A 61 -1.56 -12.69 -15.06
N ASN A 62 -1.62 -12.87 -13.75
CA ASN A 62 -2.87 -13.11 -13.02
C ASN A 62 -3.49 -11.84 -12.45
N GLN A 63 -2.80 -10.69 -12.52
CA GLN A 63 -3.21 -9.42 -11.93
C GLN A 63 -3.62 -9.56 -10.45
N ALA A 64 -2.84 -10.36 -9.71
CA ALA A 64 -3.10 -10.70 -8.32
C ALA A 64 -1.78 -10.81 -7.54
N PHE A 65 -1.85 -10.69 -6.23
CA PHE A 65 -0.69 -10.78 -5.35
C PHE A 65 -1.03 -11.39 -3.99
N LEU A 66 0.00 -11.77 -3.24
CA LEU A 66 -0.16 -12.35 -1.90
C LEU A 66 -0.11 -11.26 -0.83
N VAL A 67 -1.02 -11.39 0.12
CA VAL A 67 -1.09 -10.58 1.33
C VAL A 67 -1.03 -11.51 2.54
N GLU A 68 0.05 -11.44 3.30
CA GLU A 68 0.29 -12.32 4.46
C GLU A 68 0.15 -11.58 5.78
N GLY A 69 -0.57 -12.19 6.71
CA GLY A 69 -0.72 -11.77 8.10
C GLY A 69 -2.04 -11.08 8.38
N ILE A 70 -2.50 -11.24 9.61
CA ILE A 70 -3.84 -10.83 10.07
C ILE A 70 -4.08 -9.32 9.86
N HIS A 71 -3.09 -8.50 10.20
CA HIS A 71 -3.20 -7.04 10.04
C HIS A 71 -3.35 -6.63 8.57
N HIS A 72 -2.52 -7.19 7.68
CA HIS A 72 -2.53 -6.81 6.27
C HIS A 72 -3.77 -7.30 5.54
N VAL A 73 -4.23 -8.53 5.81
CA VAL A 73 -5.49 -9.05 5.25
C VAL A 73 -6.68 -8.26 5.79
N GLY A 74 -6.65 -7.88 7.07
CA GLY A 74 -7.65 -6.99 7.65
C GLY A 74 -7.70 -5.63 6.97
N ALA A 75 -6.54 -4.99 6.75
CA ALA A 75 -6.44 -3.71 6.03
C ALA A 75 -6.95 -3.82 4.58
N ALA A 76 -6.65 -4.91 3.87
CA ALA A 76 -7.18 -5.16 2.53
C ALA A 76 -8.71 -5.23 2.53
N ALA A 77 -9.29 -5.99 3.47
CA ALA A 77 -10.73 -6.14 3.61
C ALA A 77 -11.42 -4.81 4.00
N GLU A 78 -10.82 -4.04 4.90
CA GLU A 78 -11.32 -2.72 5.34
C GLU A 78 -11.28 -1.70 4.20
N ALA A 79 -10.22 -1.70 3.39
CA ALA A 79 -10.09 -0.86 2.21
C ALA A 79 -11.03 -1.25 1.05
N GLY A 80 -11.78 -2.35 1.17
CA GLY A 80 -12.62 -2.86 0.11
C GLY A 80 -11.84 -3.44 -1.07
N ALA A 81 -10.59 -3.90 -0.84
CA ALA A 81 -9.82 -4.60 -1.87
C ALA A 81 -10.50 -5.91 -2.24
N GLU A 82 -10.44 -6.30 -3.51
CA GLU A 82 -11.01 -7.54 -4.02
C GLU A 82 -10.17 -8.73 -3.55
N LEU A 83 -10.66 -9.45 -2.53
CA LEU A 83 -10.05 -10.69 -2.05
C LEU A 83 -10.55 -11.83 -2.92
N LEU A 84 -9.63 -12.48 -3.64
CA LEU A 84 -9.94 -13.58 -4.56
C LEU A 84 -10.01 -14.92 -3.86
N GLU A 85 -9.11 -15.17 -2.92
CA GLU A 85 -9.01 -16.40 -2.14
C GLU A 85 -8.35 -16.12 -0.78
N ILE A 86 -8.74 -16.86 0.25
CA ILE A 86 -8.11 -16.83 1.57
C ILE A 86 -7.62 -18.23 1.93
N PHE A 87 -6.37 -18.34 2.39
CA PHE A 87 -5.79 -19.54 2.98
C PHE A 87 -5.55 -19.28 4.47
N TYR A 88 -5.96 -20.21 5.32
CA TYR A 88 -5.72 -20.10 6.75
C TYR A 88 -5.33 -21.44 7.37
N ALA A 89 -4.42 -21.38 8.34
CA ALA A 89 -4.02 -22.54 9.13
C ALA A 89 -4.63 -22.44 10.52
N PRO A 90 -5.65 -23.25 10.89
CA PRO A 90 -6.31 -23.16 12.19
C PRO A 90 -5.35 -23.35 13.37
N ASP A 91 -4.25 -24.10 13.18
CA ASP A 91 -3.25 -24.33 14.21
C ASP A 91 -2.39 -23.08 14.50
N TYR A 92 -2.21 -22.17 13.53
CA TYR A 92 -1.50 -20.91 13.68
C TYR A 92 -2.44 -19.73 13.98
N LEU A 93 -3.63 -19.71 13.39
CA LEU A 93 -4.59 -18.60 13.50
C LEU A 93 -5.34 -18.67 14.85
N LYS A 94 -4.74 -18.08 15.89
CA LYS A 94 -5.33 -18.06 17.26
C LYS A 94 -6.08 -16.75 17.55
N SER A 95 -5.96 -15.73 16.69
CA SER A 95 -6.62 -14.43 16.85
C SER A 95 -8.12 -14.54 16.58
N SER A 96 -8.95 -14.11 17.53
CA SER A 96 -10.40 -14.01 17.35
C SER A 96 -10.75 -13.07 16.18
N PHE A 97 -10.06 -11.94 16.05
CA PHE A 97 -10.21 -11.04 14.92
C PHE A 97 -9.93 -11.74 13.59
N GLY A 98 -8.83 -12.52 13.50
CA GLY A 98 -8.48 -13.26 12.29
C GLY A 98 -9.53 -14.32 11.91
N LEU A 99 -10.09 -15.02 12.89
CA LEU A 99 -11.18 -15.98 12.67
C LEU A 99 -12.44 -15.29 12.17
N THR A 100 -12.88 -14.22 12.84
CA THR A 100 -14.03 -13.41 12.42
C THR A 100 -13.84 -12.82 11.03
N LEU A 101 -12.60 -12.42 10.68
CA LEU A 101 -12.29 -11.93 9.33
C LEU A 101 -12.51 -13.01 8.27
N VAL A 102 -12.02 -14.25 8.50
CA VAL A 102 -12.26 -15.39 7.59
C VAL A 102 -13.76 -15.67 7.44
N GLU A 103 -14.49 -15.72 8.55
CA GLU A 103 -15.94 -15.95 8.57
C GLU A 103 -16.70 -14.87 7.78
N SER A 104 -16.37 -13.59 8.02
CA SER A 104 -17.03 -12.48 7.35
C SER A 104 -16.76 -12.46 5.85
N GLN A 105 -15.55 -12.83 5.41
CA GLN A 105 -15.23 -12.90 3.99
C GLN A 105 -15.87 -14.12 3.32
N ALA A 106 -15.91 -15.27 3.99
CA ALA A 106 -16.63 -16.44 3.52
C ALA A 106 -18.13 -16.15 3.33
N ALA A 107 -18.75 -15.43 4.27
CA ALA A 107 -20.14 -15.00 4.17
C ALA A 107 -20.39 -14.04 2.99
N ARG A 108 -19.38 -13.34 2.54
CA ARG A 108 -19.41 -12.50 1.32
C ARG A 108 -19.14 -13.29 0.03
N GLY A 109 -18.89 -14.60 0.14
CA GLY A 109 -18.64 -15.48 -1.01
C GLY A 109 -17.17 -15.60 -1.41
N VAL A 110 -16.24 -15.06 -0.61
CA VAL A 110 -14.80 -15.25 -0.85
C VAL A 110 -14.43 -16.71 -0.52
N PRO A 111 -13.80 -17.45 -1.47
CA PRO A 111 -13.33 -18.81 -1.20
C PRO A 111 -12.28 -18.82 -0.08
N CYS A 112 -12.56 -19.56 1.00
CA CYS A 112 -11.67 -19.69 2.15
C CYS A 112 -11.25 -21.15 2.33
N TYR A 113 -9.95 -21.41 2.34
CA TYR A 113 -9.38 -22.77 2.40
C TYR A 113 -8.64 -22.97 3.71
N ALA A 114 -9.10 -23.93 4.50
CA ALA A 114 -8.32 -24.42 5.64
C ALA A 114 -7.10 -25.21 5.13
N THR A 115 -5.96 -25.08 5.77
CA THR A 115 -4.72 -25.79 5.41
C THR A 115 -4.06 -26.41 6.63
N THR A 116 -3.25 -27.45 6.42
CA THR A 116 -2.28 -27.88 7.44
C THR A 116 -1.16 -26.85 7.59
N THR A 117 -0.43 -26.91 8.70
CA THR A 117 0.74 -26.04 8.94
C THR A 117 1.80 -26.20 7.85
N GLU A 118 2.11 -27.42 7.41
CA GLU A 118 3.09 -27.68 6.36
C GLU A 118 2.67 -27.08 5.02
N VAL A 119 1.38 -27.07 4.70
CA VAL A 119 0.87 -26.44 3.47
C VAL A 119 0.97 -24.94 3.60
N PHE A 120 0.55 -24.37 4.74
CA PHE A 120 0.62 -22.94 5.01
C PHE A 120 2.05 -22.41 4.95
N ASP A 121 3.01 -23.09 5.58
CA ASP A 121 4.44 -22.74 5.54
C ASP A 121 4.99 -22.71 4.11
N SER A 122 4.45 -23.53 3.21
CA SER A 122 4.82 -23.47 1.79
C SER A 122 4.32 -22.23 1.07
N LEU A 123 3.32 -21.53 1.62
CA LEU A 123 2.74 -20.28 1.13
C LEU A 123 3.32 -19.05 1.83
N ALA A 124 3.63 -19.18 3.12
CA ALA A 124 4.14 -18.08 3.94
C ALA A 124 5.55 -17.69 3.57
N ASP A 125 5.88 -16.41 3.73
CA ASP A 125 7.21 -15.82 3.51
C ASP A 125 7.92 -15.52 4.85
N LYS A 126 7.21 -15.68 5.98
CA LYS A 126 7.72 -15.43 7.33
C LYS A 126 8.12 -16.72 8.02
N ASP A 127 9.17 -16.66 8.83
CA ASP A 127 9.60 -17.77 9.69
C ASP A 127 8.57 -18.12 10.77
N ASN A 128 7.74 -17.15 11.21
CA ASN A 128 6.67 -17.33 12.18
C ASN A 128 5.35 -16.81 11.60
N PRO A 129 4.65 -17.61 10.78
CA PRO A 129 3.43 -17.21 10.12
C PRO A 129 2.27 -17.09 11.12
N GLN A 130 1.41 -16.08 10.90
CA GLN A 130 0.22 -15.84 11.72
C GLN A 130 -1.00 -16.69 11.32
N GLY A 131 -0.84 -17.58 10.36
CA GLY A 131 -1.86 -18.50 9.90
C GLY A 131 -2.97 -17.86 9.03
N LEU A 132 -2.74 -16.71 8.44
CA LEU A 132 -3.67 -16.04 7.52
C LEU A 132 -2.93 -15.44 6.32
N LEU A 133 -3.41 -15.78 5.12
CA LEU A 133 -2.90 -15.30 3.84
C LEU A 133 -4.07 -15.13 2.88
N ALA A 134 -4.07 -14.04 2.09
CA ALA A 134 -5.04 -13.80 1.04
C ALA A 134 -4.37 -13.63 -0.32
N VAL A 135 -5.06 -14.06 -1.37
CA VAL A 135 -4.81 -13.63 -2.76
C VAL A 135 -5.71 -12.44 -3.03
N VAL A 136 -5.13 -11.33 -3.43
CA VAL A 136 -5.83 -10.06 -3.64
C VAL A 136 -5.61 -9.59 -5.08
N ALA A 137 -6.66 -9.09 -5.73
CA ALA A 137 -6.54 -8.51 -7.07
C ALA A 137 -5.72 -7.21 -7.04
N GLN A 138 -4.90 -6.99 -8.06
CA GLN A 138 -4.19 -5.72 -8.23
C GLN A 138 -5.17 -4.62 -8.61
N ARG A 139 -5.06 -3.47 -7.96
CA ARG A 139 -5.84 -2.30 -8.33
C ARG A 139 -5.25 -1.66 -9.58
N ARG A 140 -6.03 -1.56 -10.64
CA ARG A 140 -5.65 -0.85 -11.85
C ARG A 140 -6.11 0.59 -11.79
N VAL A 141 -5.20 1.51 -11.97
CA VAL A 141 -5.46 2.94 -12.16
C VAL A 141 -4.50 3.41 -13.24
N GLU A 142 -5.04 4.03 -14.26
CA GLU A 142 -4.24 4.54 -15.37
C GLU A 142 -3.90 6.03 -15.16
N LEU A 143 -2.78 6.48 -15.68
CA LEU A 143 -2.33 7.86 -15.50
C LEU A 143 -3.35 8.88 -16.04
N HIS A 144 -4.07 8.53 -17.10
CA HIS A 144 -5.07 9.42 -17.71
C HIS A 144 -6.36 9.57 -16.88
N ASP A 145 -6.62 8.69 -15.91
CA ASP A 145 -7.74 8.81 -14.96
C ASP A 145 -7.46 9.82 -13.85
N LEU A 146 -6.20 10.23 -13.70
CA LEU A 146 -5.75 11.12 -12.66
C LEU A 146 -5.72 12.58 -13.13
N ASN A 147 -6.19 13.47 -12.27
CA ASN A 147 -6.23 14.91 -12.49
C ASN A 147 -6.12 15.67 -11.15
N PRO A 148 -5.98 17.01 -11.14
CA PRO A 148 -5.84 17.78 -9.91
C PRO A 148 -6.97 17.65 -8.90
N GLU A 149 -8.18 17.29 -9.31
CA GLU A 149 -9.34 17.15 -8.43
C GLU A 149 -9.24 15.87 -7.59
N ASN A 150 -8.84 14.76 -8.21
CA ASN A 150 -8.75 13.45 -7.56
C ASN A 150 -7.32 13.08 -7.12
N PHE A 151 -6.30 13.79 -7.61
CA PHE A 151 -4.88 13.50 -7.34
C PHE A 151 -4.07 14.79 -7.13
N PRO A 152 -4.48 15.70 -6.21
CA PRO A 152 -3.92 17.04 -6.08
C PRO A 152 -2.48 17.08 -5.59
N TRP A 153 -2.01 16.03 -4.91
CA TRP A 153 -0.67 15.96 -4.34
C TRP A 153 -0.14 14.54 -4.31
N ALA A 154 0.96 14.29 -5.00
CA ALA A 154 1.48 12.94 -5.13
C ALA A 154 3.01 12.88 -5.11
N VAL A 155 3.54 11.67 -5.07
CA VAL A 155 4.96 11.36 -5.20
C VAL A 155 5.21 10.64 -6.51
N ALA A 156 6.31 10.95 -7.18
CA ALA A 156 6.80 10.21 -8.33
C ALA A 156 8.22 9.68 -8.04
N LEU A 157 8.45 8.40 -8.30
CA LEU A 157 9.74 7.73 -8.15
C LEU A 157 10.26 7.28 -9.51
N VAL A 158 11.48 7.70 -9.87
CA VAL A 158 12.11 7.29 -11.12
C VAL A 158 12.99 6.08 -10.90
N ALA A 159 12.73 5.00 -11.64
CA ALA A 159 13.53 3.78 -11.64
C ALA A 159 13.86 3.24 -10.24
N ALA A 160 12.93 3.35 -9.28
CA ALA A 160 13.08 2.82 -7.93
C ALA A 160 13.33 1.31 -7.98
N GLN A 161 14.21 0.79 -7.12
CA GLN A 161 14.63 -0.62 -7.17
C GLN A 161 14.33 -1.39 -5.89
N ASP A 162 14.31 -0.74 -4.74
CA ASP A 162 14.09 -1.40 -3.46
C ASP A 162 12.62 -1.43 -3.05
N PRO A 163 11.99 -2.63 -2.92
CA PRO A 163 10.59 -2.75 -2.55
C PRO A 163 10.31 -2.33 -1.10
N GLY A 164 11.30 -2.39 -0.21
CA GLY A 164 11.17 -1.91 1.17
C GLY A 164 11.06 -0.39 1.21
N ASN A 165 11.89 0.33 0.44
CA ASN A 165 11.80 1.77 0.28
C ASN A 165 10.43 2.18 -0.28
N LEU A 166 9.98 1.50 -1.32
CA LEU A 166 8.67 1.78 -1.94
C LEU A 166 7.55 1.64 -0.91
N GLY A 167 7.51 0.54 -0.17
CA GLY A 167 6.48 0.32 0.86
C GLY A 167 6.53 1.36 1.97
N ALA A 168 7.73 1.74 2.44
CA ALA A 168 7.91 2.78 3.46
C ALA A 168 7.46 4.17 2.96
N ILE A 169 7.71 4.48 1.68
CA ILE A 169 7.22 5.73 1.05
C ILE A 169 5.69 5.71 0.96
N LEU A 170 5.08 4.61 0.52
CA LEU A 170 3.62 4.48 0.48
C LEU A 170 2.98 4.69 1.85
N ARG A 171 3.58 4.12 2.89
CA ARG A 171 3.13 4.33 4.27
C ARG A 171 3.20 5.80 4.67
N THR A 172 4.25 6.52 4.28
CA THR A 172 4.38 7.96 4.55
C THR A 172 3.39 8.78 3.75
N ILE A 173 3.17 8.43 2.47
CA ILE A 173 2.15 9.02 1.58
C ILE A 173 0.78 8.95 2.25
N ASP A 174 0.42 7.80 2.79
CA ASP A 174 -0.85 7.63 3.48
C ASP A 174 -0.91 8.45 4.77
N ALA A 175 0.14 8.44 5.58
CA ALA A 175 0.21 9.15 6.85
C ALA A 175 0.03 10.68 6.71
N VAL A 176 0.57 11.29 5.64
CA VAL A 176 0.45 12.74 5.38
C VAL A 176 -0.77 13.09 4.52
N GLY A 177 -1.55 12.10 4.07
CA GLY A 177 -2.71 12.31 3.22
C GLY A 177 -2.36 12.72 1.79
N SER A 178 -1.21 12.30 1.27
CA SER A 178 -0.87 12.43 -0.15
C SER A 178 -1.74 11.51 -0.99
N SER A 179 -2.00 11.87 -2.24
CA SER A 179 -3.00 11.21 -3.10
C SER A 179 -2.58 9.82 -3.56
N GLY A 180 -1.28 9.60 -3.79
CA GLY A 180 -0.76 8.32 -4.25
C GLY A 180 0.65 8.40 -4.80
N LEU A 181 1.06 7.37 -5.54
CA LEU A 181 2.41 7.14 -6.01
C LEU A 181 2.44 6.89 -7.52
N LEU A 182 3.37 7.54 -8.21
CA LEU A 182 3.70 7.28 -9.61
C LEU A 182 5.06 6.56 -9.66
N LEU A 183 5.13 5.42 -10.33
CA LEU A 183 6.36 4.66 -10.61
C LEU A 183 6.75 4.90 -12.07
N LEU A 184 7.86 5.58 -12.27
CA LEU A 184 8.34 5.99 -13.59
C LEU A 184 9.51 5.12 -14.03
N GLU A 185 9.57 4.83 -15.35
CA GLU A 185 10.64 4.03 -15.99
C GLU A 185 10.77 2.60 -15.45
N GLY A 186 9.68 2.02 -14.94
CA GLY A 186 9.68 0.66 -14.43
C GLY A 186 10.45 0.51 -13.11
N GLY A 187 11.15 -0.62 -12.95
CA GLY A 187 11.92 -0.91 -11.74
C GLY A 187 11.19 -1.83 -10.78
N VAL A 188 10.99 -1.37 -9.56
CA VAL A 188 10.39 -2.13 -8.47
C VAL A 188 8.93 -2.48 -8.73
N ASP A 189 8.54 -3.68 -8.31
CA ASP A 189 7.16 -4.12 -8.31
C ASP A 189 6.46 -3.69 -7.01
N ALA A 190 5.42 -2.89 -7.13
CA ALA A 190 4.62 -2.42 -5.99
C ALA A 190 3.97 -3.57 -5.20
N TYR A 191 3.65 -4.67 -5.87
CA TYR A 191 3.02 -5.86 -5.29
C TYR A 191 4.03 -6.93 -4.85
N HIS A 192 5.33 -6.59 -4.84
CA HIS A 192 6.34 -7.46 -4.24
C HIS A 192 6.03 -7.66 -2.74
N PRO A 193 6.14 -8.90 -2.18
CA PRO A 193 5.81 -9.16 -0.78
C PRO A 193 6.45 -8.21 0.23
N ALA A 194 7.71 -7.79 -0.01
CA ALA A 194 8.40 -6.83 0.86
C ALA A 194 7.75 -5.42 0.80
N ALA A 195 7.32 -4.96 -0.39
CA ALA A 195 6.64 -3.68 -0.53
C ALA A 195 5.27 -3.69 0.14
N VAL A 196 4.50 -4.75 -0.06
CA VAL A 196 3.18 -4.95 0.58
C VAL A 196 3.33 -4.91 2.10
N ARG A 197 4.30 -5.66 2.66
CA ARG A 197 4.56 -5.64 4.11
C ARG A 197 4.98 -4.28 4.63
N ALA A 198 5.94 -3.63 3.97
CA ALA A 198 6.47 -2.35 4.40
C ALA A 198 5.44 -1.22 4.33
N SER A 199 4.45 -1.32 3.44
CA SER A 199 3.36 -0.35 3.30
C SER A 199 2.39 -0.34 4.48
N LEU A 200 2.38 -1.38 5.32
CA LEU A 200 1.42 -1.57 6.43
C LEU A 200 -0.05 -1.34 6.02
N GLY A 201 -0.40 -1.74 4.80
CA GLY A 201 -1.77 -1.60 4.28
C GLY A 201 -2.01 -0.35 3.44
N ALA A 202 -1.10 0.64 3.43
CA ALA A 202 -1.25 1.85 2.61
C ALA A 202 -1.46 1.57 1.12
N ILE A 203 -0.91 0.45 0.61
CA ILE A 203 -1.10 0.01 -0.78
C ILE A 203 -2.55 -0.24 -1.17
N PHE A 204 -3.44 -0.53 -0.21
CA PHE A 204 -4.87 -0.72 -0.47
C PHE A 204 -5.64 0.61 -0.52
N TRP A 205 -5.12 1.64 0.15
CA TRP A 205 -5.76 2.95 0.24
C TRP A 205 -5.26 3.93 -0.83
N ARG A 206 -3.98 3.83 -1.22
CA ARG A 206 -3.33 4.79 -2.12
C ARG A 206 -3.05 4.15 -3.48
N PRO A 207 -3.50 4.75 -4.59
CA PRO A 207 -3.19 4.24 -5.91
C PRO A 207 -1.68 4.28 -6.18
N VAL A 208 -1.20 3.22 -6.85
CA VAL A 208 0.13 3.16 -7.43
C VAL A 208 -0.03 3.02 -8.92
N VAL A 209 0.48 3.99 -9.68
CA VAL A 209 0.35 4.06 -11.13
C VAL A 209 1.73 3.97 -11.77
N THR A 210 1.86 3.16 -12.81
CA THR A 210 3.11 3.03 -13.57
C THR A 210 2.99 3.78 -14.90
N ALA A 211 4.00 4.56 -15.25
CA ALA A 211 4.08 5.28 -16.51
C ALA A 211 5.53 5.42 -16.98
N SER A 212 5.73 5.75 -18.25
CA SER A 212 7.03 6.26 -18.70
C SER A 212 7.25 7.69 -18.22
N PHE A 213 8.51 8.12 -18.16
CA PHE A 213 8.84 9.49 -17.78
C PHE A 213 8.26 10.51 -18.77
N ALA A 214 8.25 10.17 -20.06
CA ALA A 214 7.67 11.01 -21.11
C ALA A 214 6.15 11.20 -20.96
N GLU A 215 5.41 10.10 -20.69
CA GLU A 215 3.96 10.18 -20.43
C GLU A 215 3.66 11.00 -19.19
N PHE A 216 4.42 10.79 -18.11
CA PHE A 216 4.33 11.57 -16.88
C PHE A 216 4.55 13.08 -17.14
N GLY A 217 5.63 13.46 -17.82
CA GLY A 217 5.93 14.86 -18.11
C GLY A 217 4.81 15.54 -18.91
N ALA A 218 4.32 14.89 -19.97
CA ALA A 218 3.22 15.39 -20.78
C ALA A 218 1.89 15.47 -19.98
N TRP A 219 1.62 14.52 -19.11
CA TRP A 219 0.45 14.52 -18.24
C TRP A 219 0.54 15.62 -17.17
N ALA A 220 1.68 15.79 -16.50
CA ALA A 220 1.89 16.81 -15.49
C ALA A 220 1.74 18.22 -16.07
N GLN A 221 2.31 18.46 -17.26
CA GLN A 221 2.20 19.74 -17.96
C GLN A 221 0.75 20.05 -18.34
N ARG A 222 0.02 19.11 -18.96
CA ARG A 222 -1.39 19.31 -19.33
C ARG A 222 -2.30 19.62 -18.14
N ASN A 223 -1.98 19.08 -16.97
CA ASN A 223 -2.75 19.26 -15.74
C ASN A 223 -2.18 20.36 -14.83
N ALA A 224 -1.20 21.14 -15.30
CA ALA A 224 -0.58 22.26 -14.59
C ALA A 224 -0.05 21.89 -13.18
N TYR A 225 0.55 20.70 -13.04
CA TYR A 225 1.23 20.34 -11.81
C TYR A 225 2.53 21.10 -11.63
N THR A 226 2.78 21.58 -10.41
CA THR A 226 4.10 22.05 -9.99
C THR A 226 4.94 20.86 -9.55
N ILE A 227 6.10 20.69 -10.18
CA ILE A 227 7.00 19.55 -9.91
C ILE A 227 8.16 20.02 -9.02
N TYR A 228 8.21 19.49 -7.80
CA TYR A 228 9.33 19.69 -6.87
C TYR A 228 10.25 18.47 -6.94
N GLY A 229 11.40 18.64 -7.58
CA GLY A 229 12.45 17.61 -7.61
C GLY A 229 13.20 17.53 -6.28
N ALA A 230 13.70 16.35 -5.92
CA ALA A 230 14.56 16.16 -4.74
C ALA A 230 15.97 15.76 -5.14
N SER A 231 16.98 16.55 -4.78
CA SER A 231 18.39 16.27 -5.05
C SER A 231 19.27 16.80 -3.94
N ALA A 232 20.35 16.07 -3.63
CA ALA A 232 21.39 16.58 -2.72
C ALA A 232 22.09 17.84 -3.25
N ARG A 233 22.02 18.07 -4.58
CA ARG A 233 22.57 19.25 -5.29
C ARG A 233 21.51 20.31 -5.58
N GLY A 234 20.30 20.18 -5.03
CA GLY A 234 19.21 21.13 -5.22
C GLY A 234 19.59 22.54 -4.80
N SER A 235 19.06 23.51 -5.52
CA SER A 235 19.31 24.95 -5.28
C SER A 235 18.57 25.47 -4.06
N LEU A 236 17.38 24.90 -3.75
CA LEU A 236 16.48 25.39 -2.73
C LEU A 236 16.49 24.49 -1.50
N ASP A 237 16.83 25.03 -0.34
CA ASP A 237 16.64 24.33 0.94
C ASP A 237 15.13 24.16 1.17
N TYR A 238 14.67 22.92 1.36
CA TYR A 238 13.25 22.61 1.53
C TYR A 238 12.59 23.41 2.68
N ARG A 239 13.38 23.85 3.66
CA ARG A 239 12.91 24.66 4.81
C ARG A 239 12.62 26.11 4.43
N GLN A 240 13.22 26.61 3.34
CA GLN A 240 13.06 27.98 2.85
C GLN A 240 11.82 28.14 1.98
N VAL A 241 11.20 27.07 1.52
CA VAL A 241 9.91 27.13 0.85
C VAL A 241 8.87 27.64 1.86
N GLU A 242 8.27 28.77 1.59
CA GLU A 242 7.24 29.33 2.48
C GLU A 242 5.91 28.61 2.29
N ARG A 243 5.54 28.31 1.05
CA ARG A 243 4.31 27.62 0.69
C ARG A 243 4.52 26.78 -0.58
N TYR A 244 4.08 25.54 -0.55
CA TYR A 244 4.08 24.66 -1.74
C TYR A 244 2.85 24.93 -2.60
N ALA A 245 3.08 25.17 -3.89
CA ALA A 245 2.00 25.32 -4.88
C ALA A 245 1.23 24.01 -5.06
N GLN A 246 -0.02 24.11 -5.47
CA GLN A 246 -0.87 22.96 -5.77
C GLN A 246 -1.55 23.19 -7.14
N PRO A 247 -1.81 22.12 -7.91
CA PRO A 247 -1.48 20.71 -7.62
C PRO A 247 0.03 20.47 -7.69
N LEU A 248 0.55 19.50 -6.92
CA LEU A 248 1.99 19.27 -6.87
C LEU A 248 2.40 17.80 -6.95
N ILE A 249 3.60 17.57 -7.48
CA ILE A 249 4.30 16.30 -7.49
C ILE A 249 5.67 16.47 -6.82
N LEU A 250 5.97 15.61 -5.83
CA LEU A 250 7.33 15.43 -5.33
C LEU A 250 8.02 14.35 -6.16
N LEU A 251 9.00 14.74 -6.97
CA LEU A 251 9.76 13.86 -7.85
C LEU A 251 11.08 13.45 -7.20
N LEU A 252 11.29 12.14 -7.00
CA LEU A 252 12.55 11.57 -6.52
C LEU A 252 13.19 10.75 -7.64
N GLY A 253 14.48 10.97 -7.85
CA GLY A 253 15.29 10.18 -8.78
C GLY A 253 15.66 8.80 -8.23
N SER A 254 16.46 8.04 -8.98
CA SER A 254 16.92 6.72 -8.57
C SER A 254 17.78 6.75 -7.30
N GLU A 255 17.85 5.62 -6.59
CA GLU A 255 18.67 5.50 -5.35
C GLU A 255 20.17 5.72 -5.60
N ARG A 256 20.65 5.43 -6.80
CA ARG A 256 22.07 5.49 -7.14
C ARG A 256 22.49 6.84 -7.68
N GLU A 257 21.73 7.40 -8.61
CA GLU A 257 22.13 8.58 -9.38
C GLU A 257 21.37 9.84 -8.96
N GLY A 258 20.26 9.68 -8.23
CA GLY A 258 19.34 10.76 -7.94
C GLY A 258 18.55 11.16 -9.20
N LEU A 259 18.21 12.44 -9.33
CA LEU A 259 17.60 13.01 -10.53
C LEU A 259 18.66 13.22 -11.60
N ALA A 260 18.47 12.61 -12.78
CA ALA A 260 19.27 12.87 -13.97
C ALA A 260 19.02 14.31 -14.48
N PRO A 261 19.97 14.88 -15.27
CA PRO A 261 19.83 16.27 -15.76
C PRO A 261 18.55 16.52 -16.57
N ASP A 262 18.16 15.58 -17.42
CA ASP A 262 16.93 15.61 -18.20
C ASP A 262 15.66 15.51 -17.33
N GLN A 263 15.73 14.79 -16.22
CA GLN A 263 14.66 14.72 -15.25
C GLN A 263 14.55 16.00 -14.40
N ALA A 264 15.67 16.63 -14.12
CA ALA A 264 15.70 17.89 -13.37
C ALA A 264 15.13 19.07 -14.17
N VAL A 265 15.20 19.04 -15.50
CA VAL A 265 14.70 20.11 -16.40
C VAL A 265 13.19 20.29 -16.31
N ILE A 266 12.42 19.22 -16.03
CA ILE A 266 10.96 19.35 -15.88
C ILE A 266 10.51 19.79 -14.49
N CYS A 267 11.46 19.92 -13.53
CA CYS A 267 11.14 20.41 -12.20
C CYS A 267 11.05 21.92 -12.17
N ASP A 268 9.99 22.47 -11.59
CA ASP A 268 9.87 23.91 -11.34
C ASP A 268 10.88 24.37 -10.29
N GLU A 269 11.12 23.52 -9.28
CA GLU A 269 12.11 23.76 -8.22
C GLU A 269 12.81 22.43 -7.85
N VAL A 270 14.08 22.49 -7.49
CA VAL A 270 14.83 21.33 -7.00
C VAL A 270 15.21 21.53 -5.54
N LEU A 271 14.55 20.77 -4.68
CA LEU A 271 14.70 20.81 -3.24
C LEU A 271 15.95 20.08 -2.76
N ARG A 272 16.59 20.62 -1.75
CA ARG A 272 17.74 20.02 -1.07
C ARG A 272 17.42 19.77 0.41
N LEU A 273 17.81 18.60 0.90
CA LEU A 273 17.92 18.30 2.33
C LEU A 273 19.33 18.67 2.78
N PRO A 274 19.51 19.64 3.70
CA PRO A 274 20.84 20.05 4.14
C PRO A 274 21.56 18.92 4.91
N MET A 275 22.78 18.60 4.47
CA MET A 275 23.64 17.63 5.11
C MET A 275 24.74 18.36 5.88
N LYS A 276 24.98 17.97 7.14
CA LYS A 276 26.02 18.56 8.01
C LYS A 276 27.14 17.60 8.36
N GLY A 277 26.96 16.30 8.09
CA GLY A 277 27.93 15.26 8.37
C GLY A 277 28.74 14.87 7.12
N HIS A 278 29.32 13.68 7.16
CA HIS A 278 30.18 13.14 6.11
C HIS A 278 29.40 12.38 5.00
N VAL A 279 28.16 11.95 5.29
CA VAL A 279 27.33 11.26 4.29
C VAL A 279 26.83 12.26 3.24
N THR A 280 26.77 11.83 1.99
CA THR A 280 26.39 12.67 0.84
C THR A 280 24.93 12.55 0.46
N SER A 281 24.22 11.54 0.98
CA SER A 281 22.80 11.28 0.69
C SER A 281 22.13 10.56 1.86
N LEU A 282 20.80 10.60 1.88
CA LEU A 282 19.95 9.79 2.75
C LEU A 282 19.36 8.61 1.96
N ASN A 283 18.94 7.57 2.68
CA ASN A 283 18.06 6.57 2.11
C ASN A 283 16.82 7.25 1.48
N MET A 284 16.35 6.74 0.34
CA MET A 284 15.26 7.34 -0.42
C MET A 284 13.97 7.50 0.41
N ALA A 285 13.60 6.47 1.18
CA ALA A 285 12.38 6.54 1.99
C ALA A 285 12.52 7.55 3.14
N VAL A 286 13.70 7.71 3.71
CA VAL A 286 13.99 8.73 4.73
C VAL A 286 13.89 10.13 4.11
N ALA A 287 14.54 10.35 2.96
CA ALA A 287 14.47 11.63 2.25
C ALA A 287 13.03 12.00 1.88
N ALA A 288 12.29 11.04 1.30
CA ALA A 288 10.87 11.19 0.98
C ALA A 288 10.05 11.56 2.22
N GLY A 289 10.28 10.88 3.34
CA GLY A 289 9.57 11.14 4.59
C GLY A 289 9.78 12.58 5.09
N VAL A 290 11.02 13.05 5.13
CA VAL A 290 11.32 14.44 5.55
C VAL A 290 10.66 15.46 4.63
N LEU A 291 10.76 15.28 3.30
CA LEU A 291 10.17 16.19 2.33
C LEU A 291 8.65 16.17 2.37
N LEU A 292 8.04 14.98 2.48
CA LEU A 292 6.59 14.84 2.57
C LEU A 292 6.00 15.56 3.80
N TYR A 293 6.63 15.42 4.96
CA TYR A 293 6.20 16.17 6.15
C TYR A 293 6.46 17.66 6.02
N GLY A 294 7.59 18.08 5.41
CA GLY A 294 7.85 19.49 5.10
C GLY A 294 6.80 20.09 4.16
N ILE A 295 6.36 19.34 3.15
CA ILE A 295 5.27 19.73 2.25
C ILE A 295 3.94 19.78 3.02
N PHE A 296 3.65 18.74 3.82
CA PHE A 296 2.41 18.63 4.61
C PHE A 296 2.20 19.85 5.51
N ASP A 297 3.26 20.33 6.18
CA ASP A 297 3.19 21.48 7.07
C ASP A 297 2.92 22.81 6.34
N LYS A 298 3.40 22.95 5.08
CA LYS A 298 3.45 24.22 4.34
C LYS A 298 2.55 24.30 3.11
N ARG A 299 1.75 23.28 2.85
CA ARG A 299 0.79 23.27 1.73
C ARG A 299 -0.57 23.90 2.06
N ARG A 300 -0.78 24.34 3.30
CA ARG A 300 -2.03 24.94 3.78
C ARG A 300 -2.20 26.38 3.31
#